data_9a19074b179ffe25cab89585888e2015
#
_entry.id   9a19074b179ffe25cab89585888e2015
#
_cell.length_a   1.000
_cell.length_b   1.000
_cell.length_c   1.000
_cell.angle_alpha   90.00
_cell.angle_beta   90.00
_cell.angle_gamma   90.00
#
_symmetry.space_group_name_H-M   'P 1'
#
loop_
_entity.id
_entity.type
_entity.pdbx_description
1 polymer ?
#
loop_
_entity_poly.entity_id
_entity_poly.type
_entity_poly.pdbx_seq_one_letter_code
_entity_poly.pdbx_strand_id
1 'polypeptide(L)'
;MTQSGYGRALRVLTQYGLKPVKARAGARAFEGDLQTNAGRVPIRFEIEDWNFLQYPRITLLKRPAGAPQLLEHVDALGGLCYLAPGSVVLDRFQPEGAVHQCLVAAINVLNRIAQGQSREPDIADEFVAYWTVGQTPAAYPVLVDELEPEAKFATHFLLDQTGEDRRALIAQDIFAAKRIATGIDAKKLAKGSFACFLFNSKRWPGAPADGLPRNIKQFFAWVKLWDGELAKAIQRRLSSDKTYLTHEGCVLAIATPAGRFGVAFSLDKMRRMGYAKAPKRYCNYLHNEGGNTAVLRLQLDDIGPTYIHSRNLEFPSLSGKRLTLIGCGAIGGYLAHALVRLGAGTGKNGLLRLVDVGQLEPDNLGRHALGFPSLYQNKAVALRDELIRQFPYLQVEAQTDTPRLNDQFFATDLIIEATGEEALSSLVNASHLEHRLSPVLYVWVKGNGECVQALWSDSSKFGCFQCLRHGIGPNYRQDRFPVLESSPRTRFRGCSSFTPYAVSAPMSAAALAADMVSDWLKSAISPRFRTRYLETANALRVKNQDVAPMTGCPACQNP
;
A
#
# COMPACT_ATOMS: atom_id res chain seq x y z
N MET A 1 -7.65 13.15 -33.94
CA MET A 1 -8.19 14.53 -33.87
C MET A 1 -8.50 15.03 -35.27
N THR A 2 -9.62 15.70 -35.48
CA THR A 2 -9.94 16.27 -36.78
C THR A 2 -9.03 17.47 -37.06
N GLN A 3 -8.74 17.73 -38.35
CA GLN A 3 -7.94 18.88 -38.79
C GLN A 3 -8.52 20.23 -38.29
N SER A 4 -9.84 20.33 -38.17
CA SER A 4 -10.59 21.44 -37.59
C SER A 4 -10.35 21.63 -36.09
N GLY A 5 -10.27 20.55 -35.29
CA GLY A 5 -10.02 20.61 -33.85
C GLY A 5 -8.60 21.09 -33.50
N TYR A 6 -7.61 20.63 -34.26
CA TYR A 6 -6.22 21.10 -34.13
C TYR A 6 -6.12 22.62 -34.41
N GLY A 7 -6.75 23.11 -35.50
CA GLY A 7 -6.76 24.53 -35.82
C GLY A 7 -7.41 25.40 -34.73
N ARG A 8 -8.45 24.90 -34.03
CA ARG A 8 -9.08 25.63 -32.92
C ARG A 8 -8.14 25.70 -31.69
N ALA A 9 -7.49 24.61 -31.35
CA ALA A 9 -6.50 24.59 -30.24
C ALA A 9 -5.32 25.51 -30.51
N LEU A 10 -4.80 25.57 -31.74
CA LEU A 10 -3.76 26.51 -32.15
C LEU A 10 -4.16 27.97 -31.95
N ARG A 11 -5.42 28.33 -32.30
CA ARG A 11 -5.91 29.69 -32.06
C ARG A 11 -5.87 30.07 -30.57
N VAL A 12 -6.26 29.16 -29.68
CA VAL A 12 -6.16 29.40 -28.23
C VAL A 12 -4.71 29.63 -27.80
N LEU A 13 -3.78 28.78 -28.23
CA LEU A 13 -2.35 28.95 -27.91
C LEU A 13 -1.84 30.32 -28.40
N THR A 14 -2.22 30.73 -29.62
CA THR A 14 -1.85 32.03 -30.17
C THR A 14 -2.47 33.19 -29.40
N GLN A 15 -3.71 33.07 -28.92
CA GLN A 15 -4.34 34.09 -28.07
C GLN A 15 -3.62 34.29 -26.75
N TYR A 16 -3.02 33.23 -26.20
CA TYR A 16 -2.15 33.30 -25.02
C TYR A 16 -0.70 33.73 -25.34
N GLY A 17 -0.41 34.12 -26.60
CA GLY A 17 0.93 34.57 -27.00
C GLY A 17 1.95 33.47 -27.23
N LEU A 18 1.51 32.22 -27.26
CA LEU A 18 2.37 31.06 -27.45
C LEU A 18 2.62 30.79 -28.94
N LYS A 19 3.90 30.69 -29.32
CA LYS A 19 4.34 30.47 -30.71
C LYS A 19 4.94 29.05 -30.84
N PRO A 20 4.72 28.37 -31.98
CA PRO A 20 5.29 27.04 -32.20
C PRO A 20 6.81 27.08 -32.22
N VAL A 21 7.44 26.09 -31.57
CA VAL A 21 8.89 25.91 -31.53
C VAL A 21 9.26 24.45 -31.81
N LYS A 22 10.56 24.19 -31.97
CA LYS A 22 11.05 22.82 -32.19
C LYS A 22 10.73 21.94 -30.98
N ALA A 23 10.11 20.80 -31.23
CA ALA A 23 9.77 19.80 -30.24
C ALA A 23 10.53 18.47 -30.43
N ARG A 24 10.43 17.58 -29.46
CA ARG A 24 10.87 16.18 -29.61
C ARG A 24 10.03 15.46 -30.68
N ALA A 25 10.53 14.35 -31.21
CA ALA A 25 9.77 13.51 -32.12
C ALA A 25 8.46 13.06 -31.45
N GLY A 26 7.34 13.25 -32.17
CA GLY A 26 6.00 12.89 -31.68
C GLY A 26 5.28 13.97 -30.85
N ALA A 27 5.96 14.99 -30.37
CA ALA A 27 5.38 16.10 -29.61
C ALA A 27 5.21 17.38 -30.44
N ARG A 28 4.39 18.31 -29.93
CA ARG A 28 4.29 19.70 -30.39
C ARG A 28 4.58 20.62 -29.23
N ALA A 29 5.44 21.61 -29.44
CA ALA A 29 5.83 22.56 -28.42
C ALA A 29 5.56 24.00 -28.84
N PHE A 30 5.23 24.82 -27.86
CA PHE A 30 4.91 26.23 -28.01
C PHE A 30 5.60 27.01 -26.89
N GLU A 31 6.16 28.18 -27.17
CA GLU A 31 6.80 29.03 -26.20
C GLU A 31 6.22 30.45 -26.26
N GLY A 32 6.18 31.09 -25.11
CA GLY A 32 5.73 32.47 -24.94
C GLY A 32 5.55 32.84 -23.49
N ASP A 33 5.03 34.04 -23.24
CA ASP A 33 4.88 34.60 -21.91
C ASP A 33 3.43 34.52 -21.44
N LEU A 34 3.16 33.76 -20.37
CA LEU A 34 1.87 33.82 -19.69
C LEU A 34 1.77 35.10 -18.87
N GLN A 35 0.64 35.79 -19.02
CA GLN A 35 0.31 36.96 -18.20
C GLN A 35 -0.19 36.49 -16.83
N THR A 36 0.50 36.89 -15.76
CA THR A 36 0.16 36.57 -14.38
C THR A 36 0.11 37.84 -13.54
N ASN A 37 -0.42 37.77 -12.33
CA ASN A 37 -0.44 38.89 -11.38
C ASN A 37 0.99 39.39 -11.00
N ALA A 38 2.00 38.53 -11.15
CA ALA A 38 3.42 38.88 -10.93
C ALA A 38 4.14 39.36 -12.21
N GLY A 39 3.41 39.57 -13.30
CA GLY A 39 3.97 39.93 -14.58
C GLY A 39 4.04 38.77 -15.58
N ARG A 40 4.93 38.91 -16.56
CA ARG A 40 5.11 37.93 -17.63
C ARG A 40 6.01 36.78 -17.17
N VAL A 41 5.52 35.54 -17.32
CA VAL A 41 6.26 34.33 -17.01
C VAL A 41 6.51 33.54 -18.28
N PRO A 42 7.76 33.41 -18.74
CA PRO A 42 8.08 32.66 -19.95
C PRO A 42 7.93 31.17 -19.71
N ILE A 43 7.12 30.51 -20.55
CA ILE A 43 6.83 29.08 -20.47
C ILE A 43 7.06 28.36 -21.79
N ARG A 44 7.26 27.05 -21.71
CA ARG A 44 7.14 26.10 -22.79
C ARG A 44 5.94 25.20 -22.50
N PHE A 45 5.01 25.17 -23.45
CA PHE A 45 3.82 24.31 -23.43
C PHE A 45 4.01 23.19 -24.45
N GLU A 46 3.99 21.94 -24.01
CA GLU A 46 4.29 20.78 -24.85
C GLU A 46 3.14 19.77 -24.81
N ILE A 47 2.65 19.35 -25.97
CA ILE A 47 1.59 18.36 -26.14
C ILE A 47 2.19 17.15 -26.85
N GLU A 48 2.22 16.02 -26.17
CA GLU A 48 2.64 14.73 -26.74
C GLU A 48 1.43 13.94 -27.25
N ASP A 49 0.30 14.07 -26.58
CA ASP A 49 -0.94 13.35 -26.92
C ASP A 49 -2.14 14.28 -26.99
N TRP A 50 -2.69 14.42 -28.19
CA TRP A 50 -3.91 15.20 -28.45
C TRP A 50 -5.20 14.50 -28.03
N ASN A 51 -5.15 13.27 -27.53
CA ASN A 51 -6.29 12.63 -26.88
C ASN A 51 -6.35 12.97 -25.39
N PHE A 52 -5.33 13.69 -24.88
CA PHE A 52 -5.21 14.12 -23.49
C PHE A 52 -5.25 12.96 -22.47
N LEU A 53 -4.74 11.77 -22.84
CA LEU A 53 -4.50 10.69 -21.89
C LEU A 53 -3.44 11.10 -20.85
N GLN A 54 -2.53 11.99 -21.29
CA GLN A 54 -1.59 12.70 -20.43
C GLN A 54 -1.82 14.19 -20.56
N TYR A 55 -1.70 14.91 -19.45
CA TYR A 55 -1.82 16.36 -19.49
C TYR A 55 -0.66 16.98 -20.28
N PRO A 56 -0.91 18.06 -21.06
CA PRO A 56 0.16 18.83 -21.65
C PRO A 56 1.20 19.23 -20.61
N ARG A 57 2.48 19.14 -20.95
CA ARG A 57 3.56 19.56 -20.07
C ARG A 57 3.77 21.07 -20.18
N ILE A 58 3.79 21.75 -19.04
CA ILE A 58 4.13 23.18 -18.96
C ILE A 58 5.43 23.30 -18.18
N THR A 59 6.43 23.93 -18.79
CA THR A 59 7.76 24.12 -18.19
C THR A 59 8.07 25.60 -18.11
N LEU A 60 8.52 26.08 -16.96
CA LEU A 60 9.02 27.44 -16.77
C LEU A 60 10.38 27.57 -17.45
N LEU A 61 10.52 28.45 -18.40
CA LEU A 61 11.81 28.75 -19.08
C LEU A 61 12.69 29.66 -18.23
N LYS A 62 12.08 30.45 -17.36
CA LYS A 62 12.77 31.31 -16.42
C LYS A 62 11.96 31.39 -15.12
N ARG A 63 12.64 31.41 -14.00
CA ARG A 63 12.00 31.62 -12.70
C ARG A 63 11.38 33.01 -12.62
N PRO A 64 10.20 33.14 -12.00
CA PRO A 64 9.65 34.45 -11.67
C PRO A 64 10.61 35.26 -10.81
N ALA A 65 10.72 36.58 -11.06
CA ALA A 65 11.57 37.45 -10.29
C ALA A 65 11.11 37.50 -8.82
N GLY A 66 12.07 37.43 -7.90
CA GLY A 66 11.79 37.43 -6.45
C GLY A 66 11.22 36.12 -5.89
N ALA A 67 11.02 35.08 -6.71
CA ALA A 67 10.53 33.83 -6.24
C ALA A 67 11.57 33.04 -5.41
N PRO A 68 11.15 32.31 -4.35
CA PRO A 68 12.03 31.49 -3.51
C PRO A 68 12.69 30.38 -4.33
N GLN A 69 13.82 29.83 -3.84
CA GLN A 69 14.57 28.79 -4.57
C GLN A 69 13.77 27.50 -4.80
N LEU A 70 12.89 27.12 -3.89
CA LEU A 70 11.91 26.07 -4.07
C LEU A 70 10.58 26.74 -4.40
N LEU A 71 10.00 26.38 -5.53
CA LEU A 71 8.68 26.80 -5.94
C LEU A 71 7.74 25.62 -5.74
N GLU A 72 6.60 25.87 -5.09
CA GLU A 72 5.51 24.90 -5.08
C GLU A 72 5.13 24.50 -6.49
N HIS A 73 4.73 23.26 -6.65
CA HIS A 73 4.23 22.75 -7.94
C HIS A 73 5.19 22.95 -9.13
N VAL A 74 6.49 23.14 -8.88
CA VAL A 74 7.51 23.23 -9.93
C VAL A 74 8.62 22.23 -9.68
N ASP A 75 8.74 21.25 -10.59
CA ASP A 75 9.75 20.20 -10.50
C ASP A 75 11.19 20.73 -10.76
N ALA A 76 12.16 19.83 -10.63
CA ALA A 76 13.58 20.09 -10.84
C ALA A 76 13.93 20.68 -12.21
N LEU A 77 13.15 20.33 -13.21
CA LEU A 77 13.38 20.71 -14.60
C LEU A 77 12.52 21.92 -15.01
N GLY A 78 11.84 22.55 -14.04
CA GLY A 78 10.93 23.67 -14.25
C GLY A 78 9.53 23.23 -14.68
N GLY A 79 9.20 21.93 -14.67
CA GLY A 79 7.88 21.43 -14.99
C GLY A 79 6.86 21.88 -13.95
N LEU A 80 5.75 22.50 -14.40
CA LEU A 80 4.69 23.02 -13.54
C LEU A 80 3.62 21.95 -13.30
N CYS A 81 3.39 21.58 -12.04
CA CYS A 81 2.26 20.73 -11.62
C CYS A 81 1.01 21.60 -11.48
N TYR A 82 0.32 21.86 -12.57
CA TYR A 82 -0.86 22.74 -12.61
C TYR A 82 -2.19 21.98 -12.47
N LEU A 83 -2.20 20.69 -12.70
CA LEU A 83 -3.31 19.76 -12.46
C LEU A 83 -2.76 18.47 -11.85
N ALA A 84 -3.35 18.01 -10.77
CA ALA A 84 -3.01 16.70 -10.22
C ALA A 84 -3.42 15.58 -11.21
N PRO A 85 -2.58 14.55 -11.45
CA PRO A 85 -2.91 13.45 -12.34
C PRO A 85 -4.26 12.82 -11.98
N GLY A 86 -5.17 12.72 -12.98
CA GLY A 86 -6.51 12.16 -12.80
C GLY A 86 -7.56 13.06 -12.12
N SER A 87 -7.19 14.29 -11.71
CA SER A 87 -8.15 15.23 -11.08
C SER A 87 -9.18 15.81 -12.05
N VAL A 88 -8.84 15.87 -13.33
CA VAL A 88 -9.67 16.44 -14.40
C VAL A 88 -9.59 15.57 -15.63
N VAL A 89 -10.71 15.38 -16.33
CA VAL A 89 -10.73 14.76 -17.66
C VAL A 89 -10.76 15.89 -18.69
N LEU A 90 -9.69 16.02 -19.46
CA LEU A 90 -9.63 16.98 -20.55
C LEU A 90 -10.44 16.45 -21.74
N ASP A 91 -11.33 17.29 -22.27
CA ASP A 91 -12.23 16.87 -23.35
C ASP A 91 -11.48 16.79 -24.69
N ARG A 92 -11.25 15.57 -25.18
CA ARG A 92 -10.62 15.30 -26.47
C ARG A 92 -11.48 15.80 -27.68
N PHE A 93 -12.77 15.99 -27.48
CA PHE A 93 -13.68 16.45 -28.52
C PHE A 93 -13.71 17.99 -28.61
N GLN A 94 -13.26 18.68 -27.55
CA GLN A 94 -13.12 20.14 -27.50
C GLN A 94 -11.67 20.52 -27.13
N PRO A 95 -10.68 20.23 -27.99
CA PRO A 95 -9.26 20.43 -27.68
C PRO A 95 -8.89 21.87 -27.39
N GLU A 96 -9.62 22.85 -27.97
CA GLU A 96 -9.49 24.26 -27.62
C GLU A 96 -9.85 24.54 -26.14
N GLY A 97 -10.94 23.95 -25.66
CA GLY A 97 -11.36 24.04 -24.27
C GLY A 97 -10.35 23.35 -23.32
N ALA A 98 -9.85 22.17 -23.69
CA ALA A 98 -8.84 21.44 -22.94
C ALA A 98 -7.54 22.25 -22.80
N VAL A 99 -7.03 22.82 -23.90
CA VAL A 99 -5.84 23.68 -23.88
C VAL A 99 -6.06 24.94 -23.02
N HIS A 100 -7.21 25.58 -23.18
CA HIS A 100 -7.58 26.75 -22.38
C HIS A 100 -7.61 26.41 -20.89
N GLN A 101 -8.24 25.29 -20.52
CA GLN A 101 -8.29 24.82 -19.12
C GLN A 101 -6.90 24.59 -18.53
N CYS A 102 -5.98 23.99 -19.28
CA CYS A 102 -4.59 23.80 -18.84
C CYS A 102 -3.89 25.14 -18.59
N LEU A 103 -4.04 26.11 -19.50
CA LEU A 103 -3.40 27.43 -19.37
C LEU A 103 -3.97 28.24 -18.21
N VAL A 104 -5.29 28.21 -18.02
CA VAL A 104 -5.94 28.86 -16.85
C VAL A 104 -5.48 28.24 -15.55
N ALA A 105 -5.41 26.91 -15.47
CA ALA A 105 -4.92 26.22 -14.29
C ALA A 105 -3.46 26.62 -13.99
N ALA A 106 -2.61 26.67 -15.01
CA ALA A 106 -1.22 27.11 -14.87
C ALA A 106 -1.11 28.55 -14.37
N ILE A 107 -1.88 29.48 -14.94
CA ILE A 107 -1.92 30.88 -14.50
C ILE A 107 -2.34 30.99 -13.04
N ASN A 108 -3.35 30.21 -12.63
CA ASN A 108 -3.82 30.21 -11.23
C ASN A 108 -2.74 29.72 -10.25
N VAL A 109 -1.99 28.67 -10.61
CA VAL A 109 -0.84 28.21 -9.79
C VAL A 109 0.24 29.29 -9.72
N LEU A 110 0.63 29.87 -10.85
CA LEU A 110 1.65 30.92 -10.90
C LEU A 110 1.23 32.17 -10.12
N ASN A 111 -0.05 32.55 -10.15
CA ASN A 111 -0.58 33.67 -9.37
C ASN A 111 -0.49 33.41 -7.86
N ARG A 112 -0.79 32.18 -7.40
CA ARG A 112 -0.65 31.79 -5.98
C ARG A 112 0.80 31.86 -5.54
N ILE A 113 1.72 31.33 -6.34
CA ILE A 113 3.17 31.40 -6.08
C ILE A 113 3.62 32.86 -5.94
N ALA A 114 3.17 33.74 -6.84
CA ALA A 114 3.54 35.14 -6.86
C ALA A 114 3.01 35.94 -5.65
N GLN A 115 1.86 35.57 -5.14
CA GLN A 115 1.23 36.22 -3.98
C GLN A 115 1.77 35.71 -2.64
N GLY A 116 2.74 34.77 -2.66
CA GLY A 116 3.24 34.14 -1.44
C GLY A 116 2.15 33.38 -0.67
N GLN A 117 1.04 33.05 -1.37
CA GLN A 117 -0.06 32.27 -0.81
C GLN A 117 0.26 30.76 -0.85
N SER A 118 1.55 30.44 -0.81
CA SER A 118 2.03 29.10 -0.52
C SER A 118 1.42 28.63 0.78
N ARG A 119 0.56 27.64 0.72
CA ARG A 119 0.19 26.93 1.94
C ARG A 119 1.41 26.13 2.36
N GLU A 120 2.00 26.42 3.53
CA GLU A 120 3.07 25.58 4.09
C GLU A 120 2.75 24.08 4.01
N PRO A 121 1.47 23.61 4.14
CA PRO A 121 1.12 22.23 3.92
C PRO A 121 1.45 21.70 2.53
N ASP A 122 1.25 22.48 1.47
CA ASP A 122 1.41 21.98 0.08
C ASP A 122 2.88 21.68 -0.25
N ILE A 123 3.83 22.51 0.22
CA ILE A 123 5.27 22.23 0.08
C ILE A 123 5.68 21.05 0.95
N ALA A 124 5.11 20.95 2.14
CA ALA A 124 5.43 19.89 3.07
C ALA A 124 4.98 18.51 2.54
N ASP A 125 3.78 18.41 1.95
CA ASP A 125 3.26 17.19 1.32
C ASP A 125 4.13 16.75 0.13
N GLU A 126 4.64 17.71 -0.66
CA GLU A 126 5.48 17.44 -1.83
C GLU A 126 6.98 17.38 -1.52
N PHE A 127 7.39 17.64 -0.27
CA PHE A 127 8.80 17.83 0.11
C PHE A 127 9.72 16.71 -0.36
N VAL A 128 9.30 15.46 -0.22
CA VAL A 128 10.10 14.28 -0.61
C VAL A 128 10.38 14.27 -2.10
N ALA A 129 9.43 14.72 -2.93
CA ALA A 129 9.59 14.81 -4.38
C ALA A 129 10.65 15.86 -4.78
N TYR A 130 10.78 16.92 -3.99
CA TYR A 130 11.79 17.98 -4.24
C TYR A 130 13.17 17.66 -3.66
N TRP A 131 13.24 16.72 -2.71
CA TRP A 131 14.45 16.52 -1.91
C TRP A 131 15.71 16.21 -2.73
N THR A 132 15.59 15.47 -3.82
CA THR A 132 16.72 15.08 -4.68
C THR A 132 16.95 15.99 -5.88
N VAL A 133 16.17 17.05 -6.00
CA VAL A 133 16.21 18.00 -7.10
C VAL A 133 17.57 18.69 -7.22
N GLY A 134 18.07 18.84 -8.46
CA GLY A 134 19.30 19.59 -8.77
C GLY A 134 20.58 18.98 -8.19
N GLN A 135 20.59 17.67 -7.94
CA GLN A 135 21.73 16.92 -7.46
C GLN A 135 22.40 16.13 -8.59
N THR A 136 23.72 16.11 -8.61
CA THR A 136 24.54 15.29 -9.52
C THR A 136 25.58 14.55 -8.68
N PRO A 137 25.73 13.20 -8.79
CA PRO A 137 24.90 12.30 -9.60
C PRO A 137 23.45 12.19 -9.12
N ALA A 138 22.54 11.74 -10.00
CA ALA A 138 21.17 11.49 -9.60
C ALA A 138 21.12 10.46 -8.45
N ALA A 139 20.22 10.67 -7.49
CA ALA A 139 20.05 9.72 -6.39
C ALA A 139 19.49 8.39 -6.93
N TYR A 140 20.09 7.29 -6.49
CA TYR A 140 19.47 5.97 -6.67
C TYR A 140 18.28 5.84 -5.72
N PRO A 141 17.18 5.18 -6.14
CA PRO A 141 16.12 4.81 -5.20
C PRO A 141 16.69 3.94 -4.08
N VAL A 142 16.40 4.29 -2.85
CA VAL A 142 16.80 3.54 -1.67
C VAL A 142 15.56 2.92 -1.05
N LEU A 143 15.47 1.59 -1.06
CA LEU A 143 14.41 0.86 -0.39
C LEU A 143 14.69 0.84 1.11
N VAL A 144 13.69 1.11 1.93
CA VAL A 144 13.83 1.10 3.40
C VAL A 144 12.80 0.15 3.98
N ASP A 145 13.29 -0.92 4.61
CA ASP A 145 12.46 -1.88 5.35
C ASP A 145 11.91 -1.26 6.65
N GLU A 146 10.97 -1.92 7.28
CA GLU A 146 10.53 -1.59 8.63
C GLU A 146 11.65 -1.91 9.61
N LEU A 147 12.08 -0.89 10.35
CA LEU A 147 13.11 -1.04 11.36
C LEU A 147 12.45 -1.06 12.73
N GLU A 148 12.88 -1.99 13.58
CA GLU A 148 12.39 -2.01 14.94
C GLU A 148 12.72 -0.70 15.66
N PRO A 149 11.80 -0.17 16.51
CA PRO A 149 11.99 1.12 17.19
C PRO A 149 13.28 1.19 18.05
N GLU A 150 13.76 0.03 18.52
CA GLU A 150 14.97 -0.10 19.33
C GLU A 150 16.22 -0.43 18.50
N ALA A 151 16.10 -0.57 17.19
CA ALA A 151 17.24 -0.86 16.32
C ALA A 151 18.32 0.20 16.49
N LYS A 152 19.49 -0.21 16.93
CA LYS A 152 20.61 0.72 17.18
C LYS A 152 21.09 1.35 15.89
N PHE A 153 21.14 0.62 14.80
CA PHE A 153 21.33 1.11 13.44
C PHE A 153 20.92 0.02 12.44
N ALA A 154 20.57 0.45 11.22
CA ALA A 154 20.32 -0.42 10.09
C ALA A 154 21.58 -0.61 9.26
N THR A 155 21.61 -1.64 8.43
CA THR A 155 22.70 -1.93 7.52
C THR A 155 22.29 -1.59 6.10
N HIS A 156 23.19 -0.94 5.38
CA HIS A 156 23.06 -0.69 3.96
C HIS A 156 23.48 -1.92 3.14
N PHE A 157 22.69 -2.25 2.12
CA PHE A 157 22.96 -3.32 1.16
C PHE A 157 22.80 -2.81 -0.26
N LEU A 158 23.46 -3.46 -1.21
CA LEU A 158 23.31 -3.23 -2.63
C LEU A 158 22.60 -4.42 -3.25
N LEU A 159 21.52 -4.14 -3.98
CA LEU A 159 20.74 -5.11 -4.73
C LEU A 159 21.03 -4.94 -6.22
N ASP A 160 21.23 -6.04 -6.92
CA ASP A 160 21.43 -6.05 -8.35
C ASP A 160 20.42 -7.00 -9.00
N GLN A 161 19.50 -6.45 -9.78
CA GLN A 161 18.46 -7.21 -10.47
C GLN A 161 18.91 -7.65 -11.88
N THR A 162 19.67 -6.82 -12.57
CA THR A 162 19.98 -7.00 -14.00
C THR A 162 21.47 -6.90 -14.34
N GLY A 163 22.34 -6.67 -13.34
CA GLY A 163 23.75 -6.34 -13.55
C GLY A 163 24.02 -4.85 -13.84
N GLU A 164 23.00 -4.09 -14.24
CA GLU A 164 23.08 -2.65 -14.52
C GLU A 164 22.22 -1.80 -13.57
N ASP A 165 21.11 -2.36 -13.08
CA ASP A 165 20.16 -1.66 -12.20
C ASP A 165 20.49 -1.94 -10.73
N ARG A 166 21.32 -1.08 -10.15
CA ARG A 166 21.71 -1.16 -8.74
C ARG A 166 20.75 -0.36 -7.89
N ARG A 167 20.12 -1.04 -6.91
CA ARG A 167 19.28 -0.41 -5.88
C ARG A 167 19.95 -0.54 -4.53
N ALA A 168 19.80 0.46 -3.69
CA ALA A 168 20.21 0.39 -2.31
C ALA A 168 19.03 -0.08 -1.44
N LEU A 169 19.34 -0.87 -0.40
CA LEU A 169 18.39 -1.33 0.60
C LEU A 169 18.93 -0.98 1.99
N ILE A 170 18.09 -0.42 2.82
CA ILE A 170 18.34 -0.24 4.24
C ILE A 170 17.47 -1.24 4.98
N ALA A 171 18.09 -2.18 5.68
CA ALA A 171 17.42 -3.21 6.47
C ALA A 171 18.11 -3.37 7.83
N GLN A 172 17.41 -3.95 8.80
CA GLN A 172 17.92 -4.14 10.14
C GLN A 172 19.17 -5.05 10.15
N ASP A 173 19.13 -6.14 9.38
CA ASP A 173 20.19 -7.13 9.33
C ASP A 173 20.23 -7.86 7.96
N ILE A 174 21.18 -8.78 7.83
CA ILE A 174 21.36 -9.60 6.63
C ILE A 174 20.18 -10.55 6.36
N PHE A 175 19.46 -10.99 7.39
CA PHE A 175 18.33 -11.92 7.21
C PHE A 175 17.13 -11.18 6.62
N ALA A 176 16.83 -9.98 7.13
CA ALA A 176 15.82 -9.10 6.55
C ALA A 176 16.18 -8.75 5.10
N ALA A 177 17.43 -8.37 4.84
CA ALA A 177 17.90 -8.05 3.50
C ALA A 177 17.80 -9.25 2.53
N LYS A 178 18.15 -10.46 2.96
CA LYS A 178 18.00 -11.68 2.14
C LYS A 178 16.54 -11.98 1.80
N ARG A 179 15.63 -11.84 2.76
CA ARG A 179 14.19 -12.04 2.52
C ARG A 179 13.68 -11.10 1.43
N ILE A 180 14.01 -9.82 1.52
CA ILE A 180 13.62 -8.81 0.54
C ILE A 180 14.27 -9.11 -0.81
N ALA A 181 15.57 -9.40 -0.84
CA ALA A 181 16.28 -9.74 -2.07
C ALA A 181 15.66 -10.94 -2.79
N THR A 182 15.26 -11.97 -2.06
CA THR A 182 14.54 -13.13 -2.60
C THR A 182 13.17 -12.73 -3.12
N GLY A 183 12.42 -11.92 -2.39
CA GLY A 183 11.08 -11.46 -2.79
C GLY A 183 11.05 -10.64 -4.08
N ILE A 184 12.12 -9.89 -4.37
CA ILE A 184 12.25 -9.10 -5.61
C ILE A 184 13.12 -9.79 -6.67
N ASP A 185 13.44 -11.07 -6.49
CA ASP A 185 14.30 -11.87 -7.39
C ASP A 185 15.65 -11.20 -7.70
N ALA A 186 16.27 -10.63 -6.67
CA ALA A 186 17.57 -9.97 -6.82
C ALA A 186 18.68 -11.00 -7.07
N LYS A 187 19.43 -10.86 -8.17
CA LYS A 187 20.51 -11.77 -8.55
C LYS A 187 21.70 -11.70 -7.60
N LYS A 188 21.92 -10.56 -6.97
CA LYS A 188 23.06 -10.33 -6.08
C LYS A 188 22.67 -9.44 -4.91
N LEU A 189 23.10 -9.82 -3.72
CA LEU A 189 23.02 -9.03 -2.49
C LEU A 189 24.45 -8.84 -1.95
N ALA A 190 24.88 -7.60 -1.83
CA ALA A 190 26.18 -7.26 -1.26
C ALA A 190 25.99 -6.30 -0.07
N LYS A 191 26.75 -6.51 1.01
CA LYS A 191 26.77 -5.56 2.13
C LYS A 191 27.44 -4.27 1.67
N GLY A 192 26.78 -3.15 1.85
CA GLY A 192 27.32 -1.83 1.57
C GLY A 192 28.27 -1.35 2.68
N SER A 193 29.00 -0.32 2.36
CA SER A 193 30.04 0.26 3.25
C SER A 193 29.52 1.38 4.17
N PHE A 194 28.21 1.70 4.14
CA PHE A 194 27.63 2.78 4.92
C PHE A 194 26.84 2.26 6.12
N ALA A 195 27.01 2.91 7.26
CA ALA A 195 26.13 2.77 8.42
C ALA A 195 24.86 3.58 8.23
N CYS A 196 23.72 3.10 8.69
CA CYS A 196 22.45 3.78 8.54
C CYS A 196 21.77 4.00 9.89
N PHE A 197 21.31 5.21 10.15
CA PHE A 197 20.47 5.55 11.28
C PHE A 197 19.12 6.05 10.80
N LEU A 198 18.03 5.57 11.41
CA LEU A 198 16.68 6.06 11.17
C LEU A 198 16.24 6.95 12.34
N PHE A 199 15.69 8.10 12.01
CA PHE A 199 15.08 9.04 12.94
C PHE A 199 13.64 9.31 12.55
N ASN A 200 12.79 9.57 13.54
CA ASN A 200 11.40 9.91 13.34
C ASN A 200 11.14 11.35 13.81
N SER A 201 10.42 12.10 13.03
CA SER A 201 9.88 13.40 13.41
C SER A 201 8.36 13.42 13.18
N LYS A 202 7.63 14.03 14.11
CA LYS A 202 6.20 14.32 13.96
C LYS A 202 5.95 15.67 13.27
N ARG A 203 7.01 16.40 12.95
CA ARG A 203 6.94 17.71 12.29
C ARG A 203 7.08 17.55 10.79
N TRP A 204 6.43 18.43 10.07
CA TRP A 204 6.62 18.57 8.63
C TRP A 204 7.98 19.26 8.35
N PRO A 205 8.74 18.79 7.35
CA PRO A 205 10.01 19.44 7.03
C PRO A 205 9.77 20.84 6.44
N GLY A 206 10.44 21.83 7.00
CA GLY A 206 10.37 23.21 6.50
C GLY A 206 11.15 23.39 5.20
N ALA A 207 10.67 24.26 4.32
CA ALA A 207 11.40 24.63 3.10
C ALA A 207 12.74 25.29 3.47
N PRO A 208 13.89 24.85 2.91
CA PRO A 208 15.17 25.47 3.16
C PRO A 208 15.26 26.86 2.48
N ALA A 209 15.43 27.92 3.26
CA ALA A 209 15.53 29.31 2.75
C ALA A 209 16.68 29.51 1.75
N ASP A 210 17.83 28.87 2.03
CA ASP A 210 19.06 28.99 1.23
C ASP A 210 19.23 27.88 0.21
N GLY A 211 18.15 27.17 -0.12
CA GLY A 211 18.13 25.99 -0.99
C GLY A 211 18.50 24.69 -0.29
N LEU A 212 18.36 23.58 -1.01
CA LEU A 212 18.58 22.26 -0.47
C LEU A 212 20.01 22.05 0.03
N PRO A 213 20.21 21.40 1.19
CA PRO A 213 21.54 21.22 1.78
C PRO A 213 22.48 20.46 0.83
N ARG A 214 23.70 20.96 0.65
CA ARG A 214 24.76 20.37 -0.17
C ARG A 214 25.90 19.78 0.64
N ASN A 215 25.99 20.15 1.94
CA ASN A 215 27.01 19.67 2.86
C ASN A 215 26.43 19.44 4.26
N ILE A 216 27.21 18.80 5.12
CA ILE A 216 26.81 18.43 6.48
C ILE A 216 26.41 19.68 7.31
N LYS A 217 27.17 20.78 7.22
CA LYS A 217 26.87 22.01 7.96
C LYS A 217 25.50 22.58 7.60
N GLN A 218 25.21 22.67 6.30
CA GLN A 218 23.91 23.14 5.80
C GLN A 218 22.77 22.19 6.23
N PHE A 219 23.00 20.87 6.16
CA PHE A 219 22.02 19.88 6.58
C PHE A 219 21.66 20.04 8.08
N PHE A 220 22.64 20.09 8.97
CA PHE A 220 22.37 20.26 10.39
C PHE A 220 21.75 21.63 10.73
N ALA A 221 22.18 22.70 10.07
CA ALA A 221 21.57 24.02 10.23
C ALA A 221 20.10 24.01 9.83
N TRP A 222 19.78 23.42 8.69
CA TRP A 222 18.41 23.29 8.20
C TRP A 222 17.54 22.41 9.13
N VAL A 223 18.00 21.21 9.55
CA VAL A 223 17.25 20.37 10.48
C VAL A 223 16.94 21.10 11.78
N LYS A 224 17.93 21.84 12.32
CA LYS A 224 17.77 22.62 13.56
C LYS A 224 16.68 23.68 13.46
N LEU A 225 16.47 24.27 12.27
CA LEU A 225 15.46 25.31 12.04
C LEU A 225 14.03 24.77 12.13
N TRP A 226 13.76 23.62 11.52
CA TRP A 226 12.39 23.09 11.51
C TRP A 226 12.11 22.05 12.61
N ASP A 227 13.14 21.32 13.07
CA ASP A 227 13.03 20.40 14.21
C ASP A 227 14.31 20.34 15.04
N GLY A 228 14.38 21.21 16.05
CA GLY A 228 15.52 21.27 16.96
C GLY A 228 15.70 20.01 17.82
N GLU A 229 14.63 19.27 18.13
CA GLU A 229 14.72 18.00 18.88
C GLU A 229 15.28 16.88 18.02
N LEU A 230 14.88 16.81 16.75
CA LEU A 230 15.49 15.91 15.78
C LEU A 230 16.99 16.18 15.62
N ALA A 231 17.38 17.44 15.48
CA ALA A 231 18.79 17.82 15.39
C ALA A 231 19.59 17.35 16.61
N LYS A 232 19.04 17.53 17.83
CA LYS A 232 19.64 17.02 19.06
C LYS A 232 19.69 15.49 19.12
N ALA A 233 18.66 14.80 18.62
CA ALA A 233 18.62 13.34 18.56
C ALA A 233 19.70 12.80 17.63
N ILE A 234 19.86 13.38 16.43
CA ILE A 234 20.92 13.02 15.49
C ILE A 234 22.29 13.24 16.14
N GLN A 235 22.52 14.41 16.74
CA GLN A 235 23.79 14.74 17.40
C GLN A 235 24.10 13.80 18.56
N ARG A 236 23.11 13.49 19.42
CA ARG A 236 23.28 12.52 20.52
C ARG A 236 23.68 11.16 19.98
N ARG A 237 22.99 10.68 18.94
CA ARG A 237 23.28 9.37 18.34
C ARG A 237 24.70 9.30 17.79
N LEU A 238 25.10 10.25 16.96
CA LEU A 238 26.45 10.32 16.39
C LEU A 238 27.53 10.49 17.45
N SER A 239 27.21 11.13 18.60
CA SER A 239 28.16 11.32 19.70
C SER A 239 28.31 10.10 20.63
N SER A 240 27.31 9.23 20.71
CA SER A 240 27.30 8.10 21.63
C SER A 240 27.63 6.76 20.96
N ASP A 241 27.29 6.60 19.67
CA ASP A 241 27.48 5.36 18.94
C ASP A 241 28.80 5.40 18.17
N LYS A 242 29.69 4.44 18.46
CA LYS A 242 30.98 4.31 17.77
C LYS A 242 30.92 3.41 16.54
N THR A 243 29.82 2.66 16.35
CA THR A 243 29.73 1.60 15.32
C THR A 243 29.81 2.17 13.91
N TYR A 244 29.24 3.38 13.66
CA TYR A 244 29.30 3.99 12.33
C TYR A 244 30.73 4.34 11.91
N LEU A 245 31.65 4.58 12.85
CA LEU A 245 33.06 4.89 12.57
C LEU A 245 33.82 3.69 11.97
N THR A 246 33.28 2.50 12.00
CA THR A 246 33.83 1.31 11.32
C THR A 246 33.47 1.25 9.83
N HIS A 247 32.56 2.13 9.36
CA HIS A 247 32.06 2.18 8.00
C HIS A 247 32.71 3.34 7.20
N GLU A 248 32.62 3.29 5.88
CA GLU A 248 33.16 4.33 5.00
C GLU A 248 32.28 5.58 4.91
N GLY A 249 31.01 5.43 5.25
CA GLY A 249 30.04 6.50 5.22
C GLY A 249 28.89 6.28 6.20
N CYS A 250 28.03 7.27 6.28
CA CYS A 250 26.86 7.27 7.12
C CYS A 250 25.63 7.74 6.33
N VAL A 251 24.51 7.09 6.53
CA VAL A 251 23.18 7.50 6.08
C VAL A 251 22.37 7.94 7.29
N LEU A 252 21.81 9.14 7.21
CA LEU A 252 20.81 9.62 8.15
C LEU A 252 19.46 9.61 7.43
N ALA A 253 18.64 8.62 7.74
CA ALA A 253 17.29 8.49 7.23
C ALA A 253 16.30 9.14 8.20
N ILE A 254 15.36 9.91 7.68
CA ILE A 254 14.36 10.65 8.47
C ILE A 254 12.98 10.29 7.96
N ALA A 255 12.12 9.80 8.86
CA ALA A 255 10.70 9.58 8.61
C ALA A 255 9.90 10.75 9.19
N THR A 256 9.01 11.31 8.37
CA THR A 256 8.15 12.46 8.72
C THR A 256 6.73 12.22 8.21
N PRO A 257 5.74 13.06 8.56
CA PRO A 257 4.42 12.99 7.94
C PRO A 257 4.45 13.15 6.41
N ALA A 258 5.44 13.88 5.85
CA ALA A 258 5.62 14.03 4.40
C ALA A 258 6.21 12.78 3.70
N GLY A 259 6.63 11.77 4.46
CA GLY A 259 7.29 10.58 3.95
C GLY A 259 8.73 10.44 4.45
N ARG A 260 9.50 9.55 3.83
CA ARG A 260 10.88 9.25 4.21
C ARG A 260 11.87 9.89 3.25
N PHE A 261 12.88 10.54 3.79
CA PHE A 261 14.01 11.09 3.05
C PHE A 261 15.29 10.98 3.86
N GLY A 262 16.43 11.24 3.26
CA GLY A 262 17.69 11.16 4.00
C GLY A 262 18.85 11.81 3.30
N VAL A 263 19.99 11.74 3.97
CA VAL A 263 21.29 12.13 3.42
C VAL A 263 22.32 11.04 3.65
N ALA A 264 23.19 10.85 2.66
CA ALA A 264 24.39 10.03 2.79
C ALA A 264 25.63 10.92 2.69
N PHE A 265 26.66 10.62 3.46
CA PHE A 265 27.95 11.29 3.40
C PHE A 265 29.09 10.33 3.74
N SER A 266 30.24 10.56 3.12
CA SER A 266 31.46 9.81 3.38
C SER A 266 32.10 10.24 4.69
N LEU A 267 32.72 9.29 5.38
CA LEU A 267 33.49 9.54 6.60
C LEU A 267 34.99 9.60 6.25
N ASP A 268 35.65 10.70 6.64
CA ASP A 268 37.10 10.83 6.45
C ASP A 268 37.84 9.66 7.09
N LYS A 269 38.61 8.92 6.29
CA LYS A 269 39.27 7.66 6.71
C LYS A 269 40.26 7.88 7.87
N MET A 270 41.08 8.90 7.79
CA MET A 270 42.12 9.19 8.81
C MET A 270 41.48 9.65 10.11
N ARG A 271 40.53 10.58 10.01
CA ARG A 271 39.81 11.11 11.18
C ARG A 271 38.98 10.06 11.87
N ARG A 272 38.22 9.23 11.14
CA ARG A 272 37.40 8.15 11.74
C ARG A 272 38.25 7.09 12.43
N MET A 273 39.42 6.75 11.88
CA MET A 273 40.36 5.83 12.53
C MET A 273 40.95 6.46 13.81
N GLY A 274 41.35 7.72 13.75
CA GLY A 274 41.89 8.46 14.91
C GLY A 274 40.87 8.64 16.05
N TYR A 275 39.57 8.73 15.69
CA TYR A 275 38.50 8.90 16.69
C TYR A 275 37.65 7.63 16.89
N ALA A 276 38.12 6.44 16.51
CA ALA A 276 37.34 5.19 16.56
C ALA A 276 36.75 4.86 17.96
N LYS A 277 37.39 5.30 19.03
CA LYS A 277 36.92 5.16 20.41
C LYS A 277 36.30 6.44 21.00
N ALA A 278 36.20 7.52 20.21
CA ALA A 278 35.76 8.84 20.67
C ALA A 278 34.71 9.46 19.71
N PRO A 279 33.52 8.83 19.55
CA PRO A 279 32.49 9.27 18.58
C PRO A 279 32.07 10.73 18.82
N LYS A 280 32.05 11.20 20.06
CA LYS A 280 31.76 12.61 20.38
C LYS A 280 32.75 13.59 19.71
N ARG A 281 34.05 13.22 19.66
CA ARG A 281 35.08 14.06 19.00
C ARG A 281 34.85 14.05 17.48
N TYR A 282 34.51 12.88 16.90
CA TYR A 282 34.19 12.81 15.47
C TYR A 282 32.91 13.60 15.12
N CYS A 283 31.89 13.52 15.96
CA CYS A 283 30.66 14.31 15.78
C CYS A 283 30.99 15.84 15.82
N ASN A 284 31.83 16.29 16.76
CA ASN A 284 32.28 17.67 16.79
C ASN A 284 33.08 18.04 15.53
N TYR A 285 33.93 17.15 15.03
CA TYR A 285 34.63 17.37 13.75
C TYR A 285 33.64 17.58 12.60
N LEU A 286 32.57 16.74 12.48
CA LEU A 286 31.53 16.89 11.45
C LEU A 286 30.81 18.24 11.52
N HIS A 287 30.65 18.83 12.71
CA HIS A 287 30.01 20.14 12.89
C HIS A 287 30.94 21.33 12.58
N ASN A 288 32.23 21.12 12.56
CA ASN A 288 33.26 22.17 12.38
C ASN A 288 34.04 21.96 11.07
N GLU A 289 35.25 21.40 11.15
CA GLU A 289 36.15 21.20 10.01
C GLU A 289 35.54 20.29 8.92
N GLY A 290 34.86 19.21 9.32
CA GLY A 290 34.20 18.27 8.44
C GLY A 290 32.84 18.75 7.90
N GLY A 291 32.37 19.93 8.32
CA GLY A 291 31.06 20.46 7.94
C GLY A 291 30.88 20.71 6.44
N ASN A 292 31.99 20.90 5.71
CA ASN A 292 31.97 21.08 4.25
C ASN A 292 31.90 19.74 3.48
N THR A 293 31.94 18.60 4.16
CA THR A 293 31.75 17.29 3.51
C THR A 293 30.43 17.28 2.77
N ALA A 294 30.46 16.92 1.47
CA ALA A 294 29.29 16.88 0.63
C ALA A 294 28.27 15.83 1.13
N VAL A 295 27.00 16.16 1.04
CA VAL A 295 25.90 15.24 1.29
C VAL A 295 25.23 14.85 -0.02
N LEU A 296 24.96 13.57 -0.19
CA LEU A 296 24.06 13.04 -1.20
C LEU A 296 22.66 12.96 -0.59
N ARG A 297 21.70 13.66 -1.15
CA ARG A 297 20.30 13.59 -0.72
C ARG A 297 19.66 12.33 -1.30
N LEU A 298 18.93 11.58 -0.46
CA LEU A 298 18.37 10.28 -0.81
C LEU A 298 16.85 10.35 -0.79
N GLN A 299 16.22 9.85 -1.85
CA GLN A 299 14.82 9.47 -1.83
C GLN A 299 14.74 8.08 -1.20
N LEU A 300 13.90 7.93 -0.18
CA LEU A 300 13.75 6.70 0.58
C LEU A 300 12.36 6.14 0.34
N ASP A 301 12.29 5.02 -0.38
CA ASP A 301 11.03 4.33 -0.67
C ASP A 301 10.72 3.34 0.46
N ASP A 302 9.65 3.61 1.19
CA ASP A 302 9.21 2.76 2.30
C ASP A 302 8.62 1.45 1.77
N ILE A 303 9.28 0.33 2.07
CA ILE A 303 8.80 -1.02 1.77
C ILE A 303 8.42 -1.80 3.04
N GLY A 304 8.35 -1.11 4.16
CA GLY A 304 7.94 -1.72 5.44
C GLY A 304 6.48 -2.17 5.42
N PRO A 305 6.16 -3.31 6.06
CA PRO A 305 4.81 -3.86 6.09
C PRO A 305 3.77 -2.86 6.66
N THR A 306 4.11 -2.07 7.66
CA THR A 306 3.19 -1.06 8.19
C THR A 306 2.78 -0.05 7.11
N TYR A 307 3.71 0.47 6.34
CA TYR A 307 3.41 1.41 5.25
C TYR A 307 2.60 0.74 4.14
N ILE A 308 3.06 -0.41 3.64
CA ILE A 308 2.44 -1.12 2.51
C ILE A 308 0.97 -1.45 2.80
N HIS A 309 0.67 -1.95 4.01
CA HIS A 309 -0.66 -2.44 4.36
C HIS A 309 -1.59 -1.42 5.01
N SER A 310 -1.11 -0.20 5.32
CA SER A 310 -1.95 0.87 5.87
C SER A 310 -2.19 2.04 4.92
N ARG A 311 -1.30 2.27 3.95
CA ARG A 311 -1.33 3.45 3.07
C ARG A 311 -2.69 3.70 2.39
N ASN A 312 -3.38 2.64 2.00
CA ASN A 312 -4.66 2.74 1.30
C ASN A 312 -5.88 2.59 2.23
N LEU A 313 -5.65 2.53 3.55
CA LEU A 313 -6.68 2.34 4.54
C LEU A 313 -6.88 3.63 5.35
N GLU A 314 -8.15 4.04 5.50
CA GLU A 314 -8.55 5.11 6.41
C GLU A 314 -9.01 4.56 7.77
N PHE A 315 -8.66 3.29 8.07
CA PHE A 315 -9.01 2.57 9.29
C PHE A 315 -7.86 1.64 9.69
N PRO A 316 -7.84 1.10 10.93
CA PRO A 316 -6.77 0.22 11.39
C PRO A 316 -6.63 -1.03 10.50
N SER A 317 -5.38 -1.45 10.23
CA SER A 317 -5.10 -2.69 9.49
C SER A 317 -5.20 -3.93 10.39
N LEU A 318 -5.06 -5.12 9.80
CA LEU A 318 -4.97 -6.40 10.52
C LEU A 318 -3.58 -6.65 11.15
N SER A 319 -2.67 -5.68 11.07
CA SER A 319 -1.33 -5.82 11.67
C SER A 319 -1.42 -6.13 13.17
N GLY A 320 -0.67 -7.13 13.62
CA GLY A 320 -0.68 -7.60 15.01
C GLY A 320 -1.85 -8.52 15.37
N LYS A 321 -2.81 -8.74 14.48
CA LYS A 321 -3.96 -9.64 14.70
C LYS A 321 -3.62 -11.08 14.34
N ARG A 322 -4.18 -12.01 15.12
CA ARG A 322 -4.09 -13.45 14.87
C ARG A 322 -5.38 -13.90 14.21
N LEU A 323 -5.29 -14.42 12.99
CA LEU A 323 -6.45 -14.89 12.23
C LEU A 323 -6.30 -16.37 11.89
N THR A 324 -7.42 -17.09 11.86
CA THR A 324 -7.49 -18.46 11.36
C THR A 324 -8.49 -18.53 10.21
N LEU A 325 -8.04 -18.95 9.03
CA LEU A 325 -8.85 -19.19 7.84
C LEU A 325 -9.00 -20.69 7.63
N ILE A 326 -10.23 -21.18 7.77
CA ILE A 326 -10.60 -22.57 7.53
C ILE A 326 -11.14 -22.68 6.10
N GLY A 327 -10.53 -23.55 5.31
CA GLY A 327 -10.82 -23.71 3.88
C GLY A 327 -9.94 -22.80 3.03
N CYS A 328 -8.97 -23.38 2.33
CA CYS A 328 -8.11 -22.73 1.35
C CYS A 328 -8.53 -23.09 -0.08
N GLY A 329 -9.83 -23.34 -0.30
CA GLY A 329 -10.43 -23.63 -1.60
C GLY A 329 -10.65 -22.37 -2.44
N ALA A 330 -11.68 -22.41 -3.31
CA ALA A 330 -11.98 -21.33 -4.24
C ALA A 330 -12.22 -19.97 -3.52
N ILE A 331 -12.98 -19.97 -2.41
CA ILE A 331 -13.25 -18.74 -1.64
C ILE A 331 -12.01 -18.35 -0.84
N GLY A 332 -11.49 -19.28 -0.02
CA GLY A 332 -10.40 -19.00 0.91
C GLY A 332 -9.09 -18.62 0.22
N GLY A 333 -8.82 -19.15 -0.98
CA GLY A 333 -7.67 -18.76 -1.77
C GLY A 333 -7.66 -17.26 -2.10
N TYR A 334 -8.75 -16.72 -2.66
CA TYR A 334 -8.87 -15.28 -2.93
C TYR A 334 -8.94 -14.45 -1.65
N LEU A 335 -9.65 -14.96 -0.63
CA LEU A 335 -9.79 -14.26 0.64
C LEU A 335 -8.44 -14.11 1.36
N ALA A 336 -7.58 -15.12 1.37
CA ALA A 336 -6.25 -15.03 1.96
C ALA A 336 -5.41 -13.91 1.36
N HIS A 337 -5.46 -13.73 0.03
CA HIS A 337 -4.82 -12.62 -0.66
C HIS A 337 -5.40 -11.25 -0.25
N ALA A 338 -6.71 -11.17 -0.02
CA ALA A 338 -7.34 -9.93 0.46
C ALA A 338 -6.94 -9.64 1.91
N LEU A 339 -6.98 -10.65 2.80
CA LEU A 339 -6.59 -10.52 4.21
C LEU A 339 -5.15 -10.05 4.38
N VAL A 340 -4.22 -10.63 3.60
CA VAL A 340 -2.82 -10.21 3.61
C VAL A 340 -2.68 -8.75 3.20
N ARG A 341 -3.40 -8.28 2.18
CA ARG A 341 -3.39 -6.87 1.76
C ARG A 341 -4.01 -5.93 2.80
N LEU A 342 -4.90 -6.44 3.64
CA LEU A 342 -5.38 -5.73 4.83
C LEU A 342 -4.41 -5.80 6.03
N GLY A 343 -3.27 -6.51 5.89
CA GLY A 343 -2.22 -6.58 6.90
C GLY A 343 -2.21 -7.86 7.75
N ALA A 344 -2.98 -8.89 7.40
CA ALA A 344 -2.91 -10.18 8.11
C ALA A 344 -1.52 -10.81 8.00
N GLY A 345 -1.03 -11.38 9.10
CA GLY A 345 0.32 -11.96 9.18
C GLY A 345 1.44 -10.95 9.31
N THR A 346 1.14 -9.66 9.56
CA THR A 346 2.14 -8.61 9.80
C THR A 346 2.10 -8.08 11.23
N GLY A 347 3.15 -7.35 11.62
CA GLY A 347 3.27 -6.75 12.94
C GLY A 347 3.66 -7.74 14.05
N LYS A 348 3.93 -7.19 15.22
CA LYS A 348 4.30 -7.98 16.39
C LYS A 348 3.12 -8.87 16.81
N ASN A 349 3.35 -10.18 16.90
CA ASN A 349 2.35 -11.21 17.20
C ASN A 349 1.27 -11.44 16.13
N GLY A 350 1.30 -10.74 15.00
CA GLY A 350 0.38 -10.98 13.88
C GLY A 350 0.62 -12.37 13.28
N LEU A 351 -0.45 -13.10 13.00
CA LEU A 351 -0.39 -14.45 12.42
C LEU A 351 -1.60 -14.71 11.53
N LEU A 352 -1.37 -15.27 10.36
CA LEU A 352 -2.41 -15.86 9.54
C LEU A 352 -2.23 -17.38 9.52
N ARG A 353 -3.15 -18.13 10.16
CA ARG A 353 -3.18 -19.59 10.09
C ARG A 353 -4.15 -20.01 8.99
N LEU A 354 -3.67 -20.82 8.06
CA LEU A 354 -4.41 -21.42 6.96
C LEU A 354 -4.67 -22.89 7.28
N VAL A 355 -5.93 -23.32 7.23
CA VAL A 355 -6.33 -24.70 7.57
C VAL A 355 -7.04 -25.33 6.37
N ASP A 356 -6.45 -26.36 5.78
CA ASP A 356 -7.07 -27.16 4.72
C ASP A 356 -6.42 -28.54 4.64
N VAL A 357 -7.21 -29.60 4.64
CA VAL A 357 -6.74 -30.98 4.54
C VAL A 357 -6.56 -31.44 3.07
N GLY A 358 -7.17 -30.72 2.13
CA GLY A 358 -7.24 -31.11 0.72
C GLY A 358 -6.01 -30.72 -0.10
N GLN A 359 -5.80 -31.44 -1.19
CA GLN A 359 -4.83 -31.12 -2.23
C GLN A 359 -5.47 -30.32 -3.34
N LEU A 360 -4.65 -29.54 -4.07
CA LEU A 360 -5.09 -28.85 -5.28
C LEU A 360 -5.15 -29.83 -6.43
N GLU A 361 -6.35 -30.03 -6.95
CA GLU A 361 -6.62 -30.94 -8.06
C GLU A 361 -6.90 -30.19 -9.36
N PRO A 362 -6.75 -30.84 -10.55
CA PRO A 362 -7.06 -30.21 -11.84
C PRO A 362 -8.46 -29.60 -11.91
N ASP A 363 -9.46 -30.21 -11.29
CA ASP A 363 -10.86 -29.74 -11.24
C ASP A 363 -11.01 -28.43 -10.44
N ASN A 364 -10.02 -28.05 -9.66
CA ASN A 364 -10.01 -26.80 -8.89
C ASN A 364 -9.48 -25.61 -9.70
N LEU A 365 -8.57 -25.84 -10.67
CA LEU A 365 -7.79 -24.78 -11.33
C LEU A 365 -8.64 -23.67 -11.96
N GLY A 366 -9.79 -24.01 -12.53
CA GLY A 366 -10.68 -23.03 -13.19
C GLY A 366 -11.34 -22.01 -12.26
N ARG A 367 -11.26 -22.22 -10.93
CA ARG A 367 -11.88 -21.32 -9.92
C ARG A 367 -11.00 -21.03 -8.70
N HIS A 368 -9.77 -21.54 -8.66
CA HIS A 368 -8.84 -21.37 -7.54
C HIS A 368 -7.85 -20.25 -7.79
N ALA A 369 -7.37 -19.60 -6.72
CA ALA A 369 -6.33 -18.57 -6.83
C ALA A 369 -4.95 -19.14 -7.18
N LEU A 370 -4.68 -20.41 -6.82
CA LEU A 370 -3.46 -21.12 -7.18
C LEU A 370 -3.59 -21.76 -8.57
N GLY A 371 -2.45 -21.96 -9.25
CA GLY A 371 -2.35 -22.52 -10.58
C GLY A 371 -1.51 -23.80 -10.66
N PHE A 372 -1.07 -24.13 -11.87
CA PHE A 372 -0.32 -25.36 -12.20
C PHE A 372 0.89 -25.67 -11.30
N PRO A 373 1.71 -24.69 -10.86
CA PRO A 373 2.85 -24.98 -9.99
C PRO A 373 2.47 -25.62 -8.65
N SER A 374 1.21 -25.49 -8.24
CA SER A 374 0.70 -26.00 -6.96
C SER A 374 -0.10 -27.29 -7.07
N LEU A 375 -0.21 -27.90 -8.27
CA LEU A 375 -0.94 -29.15 -8.47
C LEU A 375 -0.43 -30.25 -7.54
N TYR A 376 -1.37 -30.97 -6.94
CA TYR A 376 -1.16 -32.07 -5.98
C TYR A 376 -0.45 -31.67 -4.67
N GLN A 377 -0.21 -30.39 -4.46
CA GLN A 377 0.22 -29.89 -3.15
C GLN A 377 -1.01 -29.68 -2.24
N ASN A 378 -0.81 -29.79 -0.92
CA ASN A 378 -1.84 -29.39 0.03
C ASN A 378 -2.16 -27.90 -0.15
N LYS A 379 -3.46 -27.55 -0.20
CA LYS A 379 -3.93 -26.18 -0.49
C LYS A 379 -3.42 -25.14 0.51
N ALA A 380 -3.40 -25.47 1.80
CA ALA A 380 -2.93 -24.56 2.84
C ALA A 380 -1.42 -24.29 2.72
N VAL A 381 -0.62 -25.33 2.44
CA VAL A 381 0.84 -25.21 2.24
C VAL A 381 1.14 -24.41 1.00
N ALA A 382 0.54 -24.73 -0.13
CA ALA A 382 0.76 -24.04 -1.39
C ALA A 382 0.35 -22.55 -1.32
N LEU A 383 -0.76 -22.26 -0.65
CA LEU A 383 -1.25 -20.90 -0.48
C LEU A 383 -0.31 -20.09 0.46
N ARG A 384 0.15 -20.69 1.57
CA ARG A 384 1.18 -20.08 2.43
C ARG A 384 2.43 -19.69 1.65
N ASP A 385 2.94 -20.62 0.86
CA ASP A 385 4.19 -20.41 0.11
C ASP A 385 4.03 -19.32 -0.96
N GLU A 386 2.87 -19.28 -1.63
CA GLU A 386 2.54 -18.23 -2.58
C GLU A 386 2.44 -16.84 -1.90
N LEU A 387 1.79 -16.75 -0.74
CA LEU A 387 1.67 -15.50 0.01
C LEU A 387 3.04 -15.00 0.51
N ILE A 388 3.87 -15.90 1.04
CA ILE A 388 5.22 -15.55 1.51
C ILE A 388 6.12 -15.16 0.33
N ARG A 389 5.95 -15.77 -0.84
CA ARG A 389 6.67 -15.38 -2.06
C ARG A 389 6.32 -13.94 -2.48
N GLN A 390 5.04 -13.53 -2.35
CA GLN A 390 4.61 -12.16 -2.67
C GLN A 390 5.00 -11.14 -1.60
N PHE A 391 4.96 -11.53 -0.34
CA PHE A 391 5.25 -10.68 0.82
C PHE A 391 6.17 -11.42 1.79
N PRO A 392 7.49 -11.32 1.64
CA PRO A 392 8.47 -12.17 2.33
C PRO A 392 8.50 -12.02 3.87
N TYR A 393 7.92 -10.97 4.41
CA TYR A 393 7.86 -10.67 5.85
C TYR A 393 6.65 -11.28 6.57
N LEU A 394 5.72 -11.92 5.85
CA LEU A 394 4.50 -12.46 6.45
C LEU A 394 4.77 -13.62 7.42
N GLN A 395 4.01 -13.64 8.50
CA GLN A 395 3.89 -14.76 9.41
C GLN A 395 2.64 -15.56 9.05
N VAL A 396 2.82 -16.63 8.29
CA VAL A 396 1.75 -17.52 7.82
C VAL A 396 2.07 -18.94 8.20
N GLU A 397 1.15 -19.61 8.87
CA GLU A 397 1.20 -21.04 9.19
C GLU A 397 0.21 -21.81 8.34
N ALA A 398 0.59 -23.03 7.94
CA ALA A 398 -0.32 -23.98 7.26
C ALA A 398 -0.57 -25.17 8.16
N GLN A 399 -1.85 -25.50 8.37
CA GLN A 399 -2.31 -26.68 9.07
C GLN A 399 -2.99 -27.61 8.05
N THR A 400 -2.48 -28.83 7.94
CA THR A 400 -2.89 -29.81 6.89
C THR A 400 -3.76 -30.93 7.41
N ASP A 401 -3.98 -30.99 8.70
CA ASP A 401 -4.83 -31.96 9.41
C ASP A 401 -6.14 -31.32 9.88
N THR A 402 -7.11 -32.15 10.20
CA THR A 402 -8.39 -31.71 10.75
C THR A 402 -8.16 -30.96 12.06
N PRO A 403 -8.61 -29.70 12.19
CA PRO A 403 -8.38 -28.93 13.39
C PRO A 403 -9.13 -29.49 14.59
N ARG A 404 -8.47 -29.51 15.75
CA ARG A 404 -9.14 -29.74 17.02
C ARG A 404 -9.78 -28.43 17.47
N LEU A 405 -11.11 -28.36 17.44
CA LEU A 405 -11.89 -27.18 17.80
C LEU A 405 -12.00 -27.03 19.33
N ASN A 406 -10.90 -26.65 19.97
CA ASN A 406 -10.77 -26.44 21.41
C ASN A 406 -10.42 -24.98 21.73
N ASP A 407 -10.28 -24.62 23.01
CA ASP A 407 -9.93 -23.27 23.47
C ASP A 407 -8.69 -22.72 22.77
N GLN A 408 -7.65 -23.53 22.59
CA GLN A 408 -6.42 -23.11 21.92
C GLN A 408 -6.67 -22.74 20.45
N PHE A 409 -7.56 -23.45 19.78
CA PHE A 409 -7.96 -23.15 18.40
C PHE A 409 -8.71 -21.81 18.32
N PHE A 410 -9.61 -21.55 19.28
CA PHE A 410 -10.40 -20.34 19.35
C PHE A 410 -9.64 -19.16 20.01
N ALA A 411 -8.44 -19.35 20.56
CA ALA A 411 -7.59 -18.28 21.11
C ALA A 411 -6.92 -17.45 20.00
N THR A 412 -7.72 -16.77 19.20
CA THR A 412 -7.33 -15.94 18.05
C THR A 412 -8.22 -14.69 18.00
N ASP A 413 -7.92 -13.69 17.19
CA ASP A 413 -8.77 -12.48 17.10
C ASP A 413 -9.99 -12.68 16.20
N LEU A 414 -9.88 -13.56 15.19
CA LEU A 414 -10.96 -13.85 14.24
C LEU A 414 -10.77 -15.22 13.60
N ILE A 415 -11.84 -15.99 13.50
CA ILE A 415 -11.92 -17.21 12.68
C ILE A 415 -12.78 -16.92 11.46
N ILE A 416 -12.34 -17.37 10.29
CA ILE A 416 -13.09 -17.27 9.06
C ILE A 416 -13.30 -18.68 8.51
N GLU A 417 -14.54 -19.10 8.36
CA GLU A 417 -14.93 -20.38 7.78
C GLU A 417 -15.37 -20.14 6.33
N ALA A 418 -14.59 -20.65 5.39
CA ALA A 418 -14.74 -20.41 3.94
C ALA A 418 -14.73 -21.70 3.12
N THR A 419 -15.07 -22.84 3.74
CA THR A 419 -15.12 -24.13 3.02
C THR A 419 -16.37 -24.26 2.17
N GLY A 420 -17.48 -23.66 2.58
CA GLY A 420 -18.80 -23.86 2.01
C GLY A 420 -19.43 -25.22 2.37
N GLU A 421 -18.78 -25.98 3.27
CA GLU A 421 -19.25 -27.30 3.74
C GLU A 421 -20.16 -27.12 4.96
N GLU A 422 -21.47 -27.29 4.78
CA GLU A 422 -22.47 -27.02 5.81
C GLU A 422 -22.23 -27.85 7.09
N ALA A 423 -21.79 -29.10 6.98
CA ALA A 423 -21.49 -29.94 8.12
C ALA A 423 -20.36 -29.38 8.98
N LEU A 424 -19.29 -28.90 8.33
CA LEU A 424 -18.16 -28.29 9.03
C LEU A 424 -18.55 -26.93 9.64
N SER A 425 -19.29 -26.09 8.88
CA SER A 425 -19.81 -24.82 9.42
C SER A 425 -20.68 -25.03 10.67
N SER A 426 -21.52 -26.09 10.67
CA SER A 426 -22.35 -26.47 11.83
C SER A 426 -21.51 -26.95 13.02
N LEU A 427 -20.46 -27.72 12.79
CA LEU A 427 -19.51 -28.16 13.81
C LEU A 427 -18.74 -26.97 14.41
N VAL A 428 -18.21 -26.10 13.56
CA VAL A 428 -17.51 -24.86 14.00
C VAL A 428 -18.46 -23.99 14.81
N ASN A 429 -19.74 -23.87 14.40
CA ASN A 429 -20.74 -23.10 15.14
C ASN A 429 -21.03 -23.69 16.53
N ALA A 430 -21.17 -25.02 16.65
CA ALA A 430 -21.40 -25.69 17.93
C ALA A 430 -20.21 -25.43 18.89
N SER A 431 -18.99 -25.70 18.43
CA SER A 431 -17.78 -25.48 19.21
C SER A 431 -17.56 -23.99 19.56
N HIS A 432 -17.86 -23.04 18.63
CA HIS A 432 -17.79 -21.62 18.90
C HIS A 432 -18.75 -21.17 20.00
N LEU A 433 -19.98 -21.69 20.02
CA LEU A 433 -20.96 -21.39 21.06
C LEU A 433 -20.56 -21.93 22.44
N GLU A 434 -19.83 -23.04 22.49
CA GLU A 434 -19.28 -23.62 23.71
C GLU A 434 -18.12 -22.75 24.25
N HIS A 435 -17.16 -22.41 23.42
CA HIS A 435 -15.93 -21.69 23.83
C HIS A 435 -16.12 -20.16 23.91
N ARG A 436 -16.84 -19.54 22.98
CA ARG A 436 -17.18 -18.11 22.88
C ARG A 436 -16.00 -17.15 23.00
N LEU A 437 -14.80 -17.55 22.58
CA LEU A 437 -13.56 -16.77 22.74
C LEU A 437 -13.34 -15.77 21.62
N SER A 438 -13.69 -16.08 20.38
CA SER A 438 -13.41 -15.27 19.20
C SER A 438 -14.63 -15.19 18.28
N PRO A 439 -14.86 -14.08 17.57
CA PRO A 439 -15.87 -14.05 16.52
C PRO A 439 -15.55 -15.03 15.40
N VAL A 440 -16.61 -15.54 14.74
CA VAL A 440 -16.51 -16.37 13.56
C VAL A 440 -17.25 -15.71 12.40
N LEU A 441 -16.58 -15.57 11.26
CA LEU A 441 -17.15 -15.14 9.99
C LEU A 441 -17.33 -16.37 9.09
N TYR A 442 -18.57 -16.71 8.75
CA TYR A 442 -18.91 -17.74 7.78
C TYR A 442 -19.13 -17.10 6.41
N VAL A 443 -18.63 -17.71 5.34
CA VAL A 443 -18.84 -17.23 3.97
C VAL A 443 -18.99 -18.37 2.98
N TRP A 444 -20.01 -18.27 2.10
CA TRP A 444 -20.31 -19.33 1.12
C TRP A 444 -20.96 -18.79 -0.16
N VAL A 445 -20.93 -19.61 -1.20
CA VAL A 445 -21.64 -19.40 -2.47
C VAL A 445 -22.99 -20.11 -2.40
N LYS A 446 -24.03 -19.52 -2.94
CA LYS A 446 -25.36 -20.12 -3.10
C LYS A 446 -25.66 -20.43 -4.55
N GLY A 447 -26.27 -21.62 -4.75
CA GLY A 447 -26.74 -22.07 -6.06
C GLY A 447 -25.60 -22.24 -7.08
N ASN A 448 -25.86 -21.88 -8.31
CA ASN A 448 -24.86 -21.85 -9.39
C ASN A 448 -24.09 -20.54 -9.45
N GLY A 449 -23.99 -19.83 -8.33
CA GLY A 449 -23.33 -18.55 -8.22
C GLY A 449 -24.28 -17.36 -8.32
N GLU A 450 -25.58 -17.55 -8.14
CA GLU A 450 -26.59 -16.48 -8.16
C GLU A 450 -26.31 -15.44 -7.08
N CYS A 451 -25.89 -15.89 -5.92
CA CYS A 451 -25.47 -14.97 -4.86
C CYS A 451 -24.40 -15.59 -3.94
N VAL A 452 -23.82 -14.75 -3.12
CA VAL A 452 -22.91 -15.12 -2.03
C VAL A 452 -23.46 -14.57 -0.72
N GLN A 453 -23.24 -15.32 0.35
CA GLN A 453 -23.71 -14.94 1.67
C GLN A 453 -22.59 -15.01 2.69
N ALA A 454 -22.69 -14.18 3.72
CA ALA A 454 -21.79 -14.22 4.86
C ALA A 454 -22.56 -13.93 6.16
N LEU A 455 -22.13 -14.57 7.26
CA LEU A 455 -22.64 -14.38 8.60
C LEU A 455 -21.49 -14.11 9.57
N TRP A 456 -21.59 -13.03 10.33
CA TRP A 456 -20.74 -12.74 11.47
C TRP A 456 -21.41 -13.19 12.77
N SER A 457 -20.74 -14.05 13.51
CA SER A 457 -21.21 -14.59 14.80
C SER A 457 -20.24 -14.19 15.91
N ASP A 458 -20.68 -13.31 16.83
CA ASP A 458 -19.85 -12.75 17.91
C ASP A 458 -20.57 -12.62 19.25
N SER A 459 -21.89 -12.81 19.29
CA SER A 459 -22.67 -12.52 20.47
C SER A 459 -23.95 -13.34 20.53
N SER A 460 -24.37 -13.72 21.73
CA SER A 460 -25.65 -14.40 21.99
C SER A 460 -26.89 -13.56 21.71
N LYS A 461 -26.73 -12.24 21.51
CA LYS A 461 -27.83 -11.34 21.13
C LYS A 461 -28.33 -11.56 19.70
N PHE A 462 -27.51 -12.18 18.86
CA PHE A 462 -27.77 -12.37 17.44
C PHE A 462 -27.79 -13.86 17.10
N GLY A 463 -28.45 -14.17 15.97
CA GLY A 463 -28.58 -15.54 15.51
C GLY A 463 -27.23 -16.15 15.13
N CYS A 464 -27.00 -17.38 15.56
CA CYS A 464 -25.84 -18.18 15.15
C CYS A 464 -26.04 -18.79 13.75
N PHE A 465 -25.05 -19.55 13.24
CA PHE A 465 -25.15 -20.17 11.93
C PHE A 465 -26.38 -21.08 11.79
N GLN A 466 -26.73 -21.84 12.84
CA GLN A 466 -27.93 -22.69 12.85
C GLN A 466 -29.24 -21.89 12.80
N CYS A 467 -29.27 -20.63 13.27
CA CYS A 467 -30.45 -19.77 13.17
C CYS A 467 -30.80 -19.33 11.74
N LEU A 468 -29.95 -19.61 10.77
CA LEU A 468 -30.25 -19.42 9.33
C LEU A 468 -31.12 -20.55 8.75
N ARG A 469 -31.37 -21.62 9.51
CA ARG A 469 -32.20 -22.74 9.14
C ARG A 469 -33.52 -22.73 9.89
N HIS A 470 -34.57 -23.38 9.34
CA HIS A 470 -35.77 -23.67 10.11
C HIS A 470 -35.48 -24.77 11.15
N GLY A 471 -36.03 -24.60 12.36
CA GLY A 471 -35.54 -25.28 13.53
C GLY A 471 -35.79 -26.76 13.65
N ILE A 472 -36.99 -27.27 13.51
CA ILE A 472 -37.34 -28.63 13.96
C ILE A 472 -38.25 -29.34 12.94
N GLY A 473 -38.07 -30.66 12.81
CA GLY A 473 -38.88 -31.50 11.97
C GLY A 473 -38.23 -31.85 10.63
N PRO A 474 -38.97 -32.41 9.68
CA PRO A 474 -38.42 -32.87 8.39
C PRO A 474 -37.79 -31.76 7.55
N ASN A 475 -38.08 -30.50 7.89
CA ASN A 475 -37.61 -29.33 7.16
C ASN A 475 -36.45 -28.59 7.87
N TYR A 476 -35.79 -29.20 8.86
CA TYR A 476 -34.71 -28.58 9.62
C TYR A 476 -33.54 -28.02 8.79
N ARG A 477 -33.44 -28.44 7.52
CA ARG A 477 -32.46 -27.95 6.55
C ARG A 477 -32.97 -26.84 5.64
N GLN A 478 -34.25 -26.46 5.74
CA GLN A 478 -34.77 -25.36 4.95
C GLN A 478 -34.11 -24.03 5.35
N ASP A 479 -33.68 -23.28 4.35
CA ASP A 479 -33.21 -21.95 4.56
C ASP A 479 -34.30 -21.05 5.12
N ARG A 480 -34.09 -20.41 6.27
CA ARG A 480 -34.97 -19.39 6.84
C ARG A 480 -35.01 -18.13 5.96
N PHE A 481 -33.95 -17.89 5.20
CA PHE A 481 -33.79 -16.78 4.28
C PHE A 481 -33.50 -17.33 2.88
N PRO A 482 -34.48 -17.92 2.18
CA PRO A 482 -34.25 -18.50 0.87
C PRO A 482 -33.87 -17.44 -0.16
N VAL A 483 -32.84 -17.70 -0.93
CA VAL A 483 -32.28 -16.77 -1.93
C VAL A 483 -32.38 -17.32 -3.36
N LEU A 484 -32.88 -18.53 -3.53
CA LEU A 484 -33.05 -19.16 -4.83
C LEU A 484 -34.54 -19.52 -5.04
N GLU A 485 -35.06 -19.24 -6.23
CA GLU A 485 -36.43 -19.64 -6.63
C GLU A 485 -36.53 -21.13 -6.93
N SER A 486 -35.46 -21.70 -7.46
CA SER A 486 -35.39 -23.13 -7.86
C SER A 486 -34.09 -23.76 -7.37
N SER A 487 -34.10 -25.10 -7.32
CA SER A 487 -32.90 -25.86 -6.94
C SER A 487 -31.77 -25.65 -7.93
N PRO A 488 -30.51 -25.57 -7.45
CA PRO A 488 -29.37 -25.39 -8.31
C PRO A 488 -29.13 -26.59 -9.24
N ARG A 489 -28.60 -26.32 -10.41
CA ARG A 489 -28.18 -27.36 -11.34
C ARG A 489 -26.94 -28.07 -10.79
N THR A 490 -27.06 -29.39 -10.62
CA THR A 490 -25.97 -30.26 -10.15
C THR A 490 -25.47 -31.11 -11.30
N ARG A 491 -24.17 -31.32 -11.38
CA ARG A 491 -23.52 -32.25 -12.30
C ARG A 491 -22.92 -33.41 -11.52
N PHE A 492 -22.99 -34.61 -12.12
CA PHE A 492 -22.45 -35.83 -11.54
C PHE A 492 -21.20 -36.26 -12.30
N ARG A 493 -20.21 -36.75 -11.58
CA ARG A 493 -19.01 -37.38 -12.11
C ARG A 493 -18.72 -38.62 -11.28
N GLY A 494 -19.13 -39.78 -11.80
CA GLY A 494 -19.16 -41.03 -11.02
C GLY A 494 -20.08 -40.90 -9.81
N CYS A 495 -19.58 -41.24 -8.62
CA CYS A 495 -20.32 -41.14 -7.36
C CYS A 495 -20.24 -39.74 -6.70
N SER A 496 -19.51 -38.79 -7.29
CA SER A 496 -19.41 -37.42 -6.80
C SER A 496 -20.33 -36.47 -7.57
N SER A 497 -20.85 -35.47 -6.89
CA SER A 497 -21.64 -34.40 -7.51
C SER A 497 -21.02 -33.03 -7.20
N PHE A 498 -21.19 -32.09 -8.10
CA PHE A 498 -20.78 -30.71 -7.89
C PHE A 498 -21.78 -29.73 -8.50
N THR A 499 -21.89 -28.59 -7.89
CA THR A 499 -22.68 -27.46 -8.38
C THR A 499 -21.75 -26.51 -9.14
N PRO A 500 -21.86 -26.39 -10.48
CA PRO A 500 -21.00 -25.53 -11.27
C PRO A 500 -21.33 -24.06 -11.06
N TYR A 501 -20.31 -23.24 -10.91
CA TYR A 501 -20.40 -21.78 -10.86
C TYR A 501 -19.16 -21.14 -11.48
N ALA A 502 -19.30 -19.91 -11.97
CA ALA A 502 -18.20 -19.14 -12.53
C ALA A 502 -17.25 -18.65 -11.43
N VAL A 503 -16.00 -18.38 -11.79
CA VAL A 503 -14.96 -17.88 -10.85
C VAL A 503 -15.35 -16.56 -10.17
N SER A 504 -16.24 -15.77 -10.77
CA SER A 504 -16.78 -14.54 -10.17
C SER A 504 -17.50 -14.78 -8.83
N ALA A 505 -18.11 -15.94 -8.64
CA ALA A 505 -18.83 -16.27 -7.40
C ALA A 505 -17.88 -16.38 -6.19
N PRO A 506 -16.84 -17.23 -6.19
CA PRO A 506 -15.92 -17.30 -5.05
C PRO A 506 -15.11 -16.00 -4.87
N MET A 507 -14.76 -15.27 -5.93
CA MET A 507 -14.13 -13.95 -5.80
C MET A 507 -15.05 -12.96 -5.11
N SER A 508 -16.35 -12.97 -5.43
CA SER A 508 -17.35 -12.11 -4.79
C SER A 508 -17.59 -12.50 -3.32
N ALA A 509 -17.57 -13.81 -3.00
CA ALA A 509 -17.63 -14.29 -1.62
C ALA A 509 -16.42 -13.81 -0.80
N ALA A 510 -15.23 -13.92 -1.36
CA ALA A 510 -14.01 -13.41 -0.73
C ALA A 510 -14.07 -11.89 -0.53
N ALA A 511 -14.55 -11.13 -1.51
CA ALA A 511 -14.74 -9.69 -1.40
C ALA A 511 -15.78 -9.32 -0.31
N LEU A 512 -16.92 -10.02 -0.23
CA LEU A 512 -17.92 -9.83 0.81
C LEU A 512 -17.34 -10.08 2.21
N ALA A 513 -16.56 -11.15 2.37
CA ALA A 513 -15.88 -11.45 3.62
C ALA A 513 -14.84 -10.38 3.99
N ALA A 514 -14.04 -9.91 3.03
CA ALA A 514 -13.06 -8.83 3.23
C ALA A 514 -13.74 -7.51 3.63
N ASP A 515 -14.90 -7.17 3.04
CA ASP A 515 -15.69 -5.99 3.45
C ASP A 515 -16.16 -6.12 4.91
N MET A 516 -16.63 -7.32 5.32
CA MET A 516 -17.06 -7.56 6.71
C MET A 516 -15.88 -7.49 7.69
N VAL A 517 -14.71 -7.97 7.32
CA VAL A 517 -13.48 -7.81 8.11
C VAL A 517 -13.09 -6.33 8.22
N SER A 518 -13.20 -5.56 7.15
CA SER A 518 -12.96 -4.12 7.16
C SER A 518 -13.95 -3.39 8.07
N ASP A 519 -15.23 -3.77 8.04
CA ASP A 519 -16.24 -3.18 8.93
C ASP A 519 -16.01 -3.57 10.40
N TRP A 520 -15.54 -4.78 10.67
CA TRP A 520 -15.09 -5.16 12.01
C TRP A 520 -13.94 -4.28 12.51
N LEU A 521 -12.95 -4.02 11.67
CA LEU A 521 -11.84 -3.12 12.00
C LEU A 521 -12.29 -1.68 12.29
N LYS A 522 -13.37 -1.23 11.63
CA LYS A 522 -14.03 0.06 11.88
C LYS A 522 -15.00 0.03 13.07
N SER A 523 -15.18 -1.13 13.74
CA SER A 523 -16.20 -1.35 14.78
C SER A 523 -17.64 -1.14 14.28
N ALA A 524 -17.92 -1.44 13.01
CA ALA A 524 -19.17 -1.21 12.29
C ALA A 524 -19.71 -2.49 11.62
N ILE A 525 -19.67 -3.63 12.32
CA ILE A 525 -19.97 -4.95 11.74
C ILE A 525 -21.45 -5.17 11.33
N SER A 526 -22.39 -4.38 11.84
CA SER A 526 -23.80 -4.48 11.43
C SER A 526 -24.00 -3.97 9.99
N PRO A 527 -24.82 -4.65 9.18
CA PRO A 527 -25.56 -5.89 9.45
C PRO A 527 -24.64 -7.12 9.42
N ARG A 528 -24.90 -8.08 10.34
CA ARG A 528 -24.09 -9.31 10.52
C ARG A 528 -24.37 -10.39 9.51
N PHE A 529 -25.57 -10.47 8.96
CA PHE A 529 -25.93 -11.37 7.86
C PHE A 529 -26.09 -10.56 6.58
N ARG A 530 -25.28 -10.92 5.57
CA ARG A 530 -25.24 -10.19 4.29
C ARG A 530 -25.38 -11.13 3.12
N THR A 531 -26.11 -10.69 2.10
CA THR A 531 -26.25 -11.34 0.80
C THR A 531 -25.83 -10.36 -0.30
N ARG A 532 -24.97 -10.83 -1.20
CA ARG A 532 -24.59 -10.11 -2.42
C ARG A 532 -25.02 -10.90 -3.63
N TYR A 533 -25.87 -10.33 -4.46
CA TYR A 533 -26.40 -10.95 -5.67
C TYR A 533 -25.45 -10.70 -6.85
N LEU A 534 -25.22 -11.76 -7.64
CA LEU A 534 -24.42 -11.74 -8.86
C LEU A 534 -25.29 -11.85 -10.10
N GLU A 535 -26.42 -12.55 -9.98
CA GLU A 535 -27.50 -12.55 -10.98
C GLU A 535 -28.85 -12.42 -10.28
N THR A 536 -29.89 -12.20 -11.06
CA THR A 536 -31.23 -11.95 -10.54
C THR A 536 -32.30 -12.86 -11.12
N ALA A 537 -31.96 -13.66 -12.13
CA ALA A 537 -32.95 -14.47 -12.87
C ALA A 537 -33.55 -15.63 -12.04
N ASN A 538 -32.78 -16.15 -11.06
CA ASN A 538 -33.20 -17.24 -10.16
C ASN A 538 -32.97 -16.83 -8.69
N ALA A 539 -33.11 -15.53 -8.37
CA ALA A 539 -32.76 -15.03 -7.05
C ALA A 539 -33.94 -14.36 -6.33
N LEU A 540 -34.23 -14.86 -5.13
CA LEU A 540 -35.15 -14.23 -4.17
C LEU A 540 -34.39 -13.18 -3.35
N ARG A 541 -34.93 -11.97 -3.24
CA ARG A 541 -34.30 -10.87 -2.51
C ARG A 541 -34.42 -11.02 -1.00
N VAL A 542 -33.29 -11.12 -0.31
CA VAL A 542 -33.19 -11.10 1.14
C VAL A 542 -32.46 -9.84 1.57
N LYS A 543 -32.97 -9.15 2.59
CA LYS A 543 -32.32 -7.94 3.16
C LYS A 543 -31.12 -8.33 3.99
N ASN A 544 -30.06 -7.53 3.91
CA ASN A 544 -28.97 -7.58 4.88
C ASN A 544 -29.50 -7.15 6.26
N GLN A 545 -29.20 -7.92 7.30
CA GLN A 545 -29.82 -7.73 8.62
C GLN A 545 -28.99 -8.33 9.75
N ASP A 546 -29.23 -7.86 10.95
CA ASP A 546 -28.84 -8.57 12.16
C ASP A 546 -29.92 -9.61 12.47
N VAL A 547 -29.60 -10.88 12.26
CA VAL A 547 -30.55 -11.98 12.45
C VAL A 547 -30.81 -12.19 13.94
N ALA A 548 -32.08 -12.17 14.36
CA ALA A 548 -32.43 -12.53 15.72
C ALA A 548 -32.25 -14.05 15.96
N PRO A 549 -31.87 -14.47 17.18
CA PRO A 549 -31.85 -15.88 17.54
C PRO A 549 -33.22 -16.52 17.25
N MET A 550 -33.19 -17.71 16.69
CA MET A 550 -34.42 -18.46 16.42
C MET A 550 -34.91 -19.12 17.72
N THR A 551 -36.17 -18.92 18.07
CA THR A 551 -36.79 -19.57 19.23
C THR A 551 -36.67 -21.10 19.11
N GLY A 552 -36.11 -21.75 20.12
CA GLY A 552 -35.87 -23.19 20.12
C GLY A 552 -34.71 -23.63 19.21
N CYS A 553 -33.79 -22.71 18.86
CA CYS A 553 -32.60 -23.09 18.12
C CYS A 553 -31.80 -24.15 18.89
N PRO A 554 -31.53 -25.34 18.29
CA PRO A 554 -30.87 -26.44 19.00
C PRO A 554 -29.41 -26.13 19.35
N ALA A 555 -28.80 -25.12 18.72
CA ALA A 555 -27.41 -24.76 18.94
C ALA A 555 -27.22 -23.63 19.97
N CYS A 556 -28.03 -22.57 19.92
CA CYS A 556 -27.78 -21.38 20.77
C CYS A 556 -28.89 -21.10 21.81
N GLN A 557 -30.02 -21.81 21.74
CA GLN A 557 -31.16 -21.66 22.65
C GLN A 557 -31.44 -22.89 23.50
N ASN A 558 -30.67 -23.98 23.30
CA ASN A 558 -30.72 -25.14 24.19
C ASN A 558 -29.70 -24.95 25.30
N PRO A 559 -30.09 -25.07 26.60
CA PRO A 559 -29.18 -24.96 27.74
C PRO A 559 -28.16 -26.10 27.78
#